data_535c0f4050f159fd153b3f0ecaad76b2
#
_entry.id   535c0f4050f159fd153b3f0ecaad76b2
#
_cell.length_a   1.000
_cell.length_b   1.000
_cell.length_c   1.000
_cell.angle_alpha   90.00
_cell.angle_beta   90.00
_cell.angle_gamma   90.00
#
_symmetry.space_group_name_H-M   'P 1'
#
loop_
_entity.id
_entity.type
_entity.pdbx_description
1 polymer ?
#
loop_
_entity_poly.entity_id
_entity_poly.type
_entity_poly.pdbx_seq_one_letter_code
_entity_poly.pdbx_strand_id
1 'polypeptide(L)'
;MSKPQTVFWLGMFITLLATSLEVFRGRNTNYFDYQDSTRMFWEGFSAYNIEYAYAHEIYFLYTPVFSTIFAPIFMLPWWLGPYVWNICNFVLFFLAIWTLPKKFDEYKVRILWFLLPVLLQAIFCYQYNTVVAYIFIYAYSLLERGKGIWAAFLIMISACTKIYGGAELALLFCYPKTWRNFGYAILFGVLLLLTPCLNFNYDNPMSIYNDMIQMVASHHSDSDYVGILFARGLKPFLLPNFRLVQLTILTLLGIGFFANYKRWKDFNFRVYCMAALSGFIILFSDCPETHTYIISFGGYCMAFWITEDRKWFDWVIFWLLVVNFGILPTDVLCPRWLHEYIHETFWLDVYTYALAWLRIVWWAVRPAKVNKTATALGVMMLAVSSTPALAQNNKRPVAITYDVNGIKFTMKYVQGGTYTMGALLGDTLADKDELPAHKVTVNSFYMAETEVTQQLWEYVMGKNKSRVKGQDHPVDNMMYEDCIEFIQRLNTILHTNFRMPTEAEWEYAAKGGRKSKGYLYSGSNNPTEVAWTAEQCAKIDGHMPVKLKKPNELGLYDMCGNVSEWCSDFYHPYTQQSQTNPCNTSPGWFHVVRGGAYNNPVRYSRVTNRYMYDPRRKWVNLGFRLVMSANSYKKK
;
A
#
# COMPACT_ATOMS: atom_id res chain seq x y z
N MET A 1 1.90 -3.19 -41.80
CA MET A 1 1.98 -3.03 -40.34
C MET A 1 1.74 -1.56 -39.99
N SER A 2 1.07 -1.29 -38.88
CA SER A 2 0.80 0.07 -38.42
C SER A 2 2.11 0.82 -38.16
N LYS A 3 2.11 2.14 -38.39
CA LYS A 3 3.25 3.01 -38.08
C LYS A 3 3.46 3.06 -36.56
N PRO A 4 4.69 3.20 -36.04
CA PRO A 4 4.95 3.31 -34.59
C PRO A 4 4.15 4.43 -33.92
N GLN A 5 3.89 5.51 -34.63
CA GLN A 5 3.04 6.62 -34.21
C GLN A 5 1.60 6.16 -33.89
N THR A 6 1.06 5.19 -34.63
CA THR A 6 -0.28 4.65 -34.37
C THR A 6 -0.34 3.95 -33.02
N VAL A 7 0.67 3.11 -32.70
CA VAL A 7 0.75 2.41 -31.40
C VAL A 7 0.89 3.43 -30.26
N PHE A 8 1.75 4.44 -30.46
CA PHE A 8 1.99 5.49 -29.47
C PHE A 8 0.70 6.28 -29.17
N TRP A 9 0.04 6.83 -30.19
CA TRP A 9 -1.13 7.67 -29.96
C TRP A 9 -2.34 6.89 -29.46
N LEU A 10 -2.53 5.66 -29.94
CA LEU A 10 -3.58 4.78 -29.43
C LEU A 10 -3.34 4.45 -27.94
N GLY A 11 -2.13 4.02 -27.60
CA GLY A 11 -1.79 3.70 -26.22
C GLY A 11 -1.88 4.92 -25.29
N MET A 12 -1.42 6.10 -25.75
CA MET A 12 -1.55 7.36 -25.01
C MET A 12 -3.01 7.75 -24.78
N PHE A 13 -3.85 7.64 -25.81
CA PHE A 13 -5.28 7.92 -25.69
C PHE A 13 -5.95 7.00 -24.67
N ILE A 14 -5.67 5.68 -24.73
CA ILE A 14 -6.23 4.72 -23.78
C ILE A 14 -5.70 5.00 -22.36
N THR A 15 -4.42 5.34 -22.20
CA THR A 15 -3.83 5.71 -20.92
C THR A 15 -4.54 6.91 -20.29
N LEU A 16 -4.76 7.97 -21.08
CA LEU A 16 -5.46 9.17 -20.61
C LEU A 16 -6.92 8.88 -20.25
N LEU A 17 -7.63 8.16 -21.11
CA LEU A 17 -9.03 7.78 -20.89
C LEU A 17 -9.18 6.97 -19.60
N ALA A 18 -8.35 5.96 -19.43
CA ALA A 18 -8.39 5.10 -18.26
C ALA A 18 -8.01 5.84 -16.98
N THR A 19 -6.95 6.65 -17.00
CA THR A 19 -6.59 7.49 -15.85
C THR A 19 -7.76 8.40 -15.47
N SER A 20 -8.43 9.01 -16.45
CA SER A 20 -9.61 9.84 -16.20
C SER A 20 -10.73 9.06 -15.53
N LEU A 21 -11.03 7.86 -16.03
CA LEU A 21 -12.08 7.00 -15.46
C LEU A 21 -11.77 6.59 -14.01
N GLU A 22 -10.53 6.23 -13.71
CA GLU A 22 -10.13 5.83 -12.35
C GLU A 22 -10.07 7.02 -11.38
N VAL A 23 -9.59 8.20 -11.82
CA VAL A 23 -9.64 9.43 -11.03
C VAL A 23 -11.09 9.81 -10.71
N PHE A 24 -12.01 9.78 -11.70
CA PHE A 24 -13.44 10.06 -11.47
C PHE A 24 -14.11 9.04 -10.55
N ARG A 25 -13.68 7.78 -10.59
CA ARG A 25 -14.22 6.71 -9.73
C ARG A 25 -13.63 6.71 -8.33
N GLY A 26 -12.53 7.43 -8.08
CA GLY A 26 -11.77 7.38 -6.84
C GLY A 26 -11.15 6.00 -6.57
N ARG A 27 -10.74 5.26 -7.61
CA ARG A 27 -10.19 3.89 -7.52
C ARG A 27 -8.67 3.83 -7.69
N ASN A 28 -7.97 4.93 -7.57
CA ASN A 28 -6.51 5.04 -7.72
C ASN A 28 -5.75 4.69 -6.42
N THR A 29 -6.12 3.59 -5.78
CA THR A 29 -5.61 3.17 -4.46
C THR A 29 -4.09 3.11 -4.40
N ASN A 30 -3.42 2.37 -5.29
CA ASN A 30 -1.95 2.27 -5.28
C ASN A 30 -1.25 3.63 -5.46
N TYR A 31 -1.83 4.54 -6.27
CA TYR A 31 -1.29 5.88 -6.40
C TYR A 31 -1.38 6.63 -5.06
N PHE A 32 -2.50 6.54 -4.37
CA PHE A 32 -2.66 7.16 -3.05
C PHE A 32 -1.72 6.55 -2.02
N ASP A 33 -1.49 5.23 -2.04
CA ASP A 33 -0.54 4.58 -1.14
C ASP A 33 0.88 5.13 -1.33
N TYR A 34 1.31 5.35 -2.57
CA TYR A 34 2.59 5.99 -2.87
C TYR A 34 2.62 7.46 -2.44
N GLN A 35 1.52 8.18 -2.68
CA GLN A 35 1.39 9.59 -2.33
C GLN A 35 1.43 9.78 -0.82
N ASP A 36 0.64 9.02 -0.07
CA ASP A 36 0.53 9.13 1.38
C ASP A 36 1.83 8.71 2.06
N SER A 37 2.42 7.59 1.64
CA SER A 37 3.71 7.14 2.17
C SER A 37 4.84 8.14 1.88
N THR A 38 4.82 8.78 0.70
CA THR A 38 5.80 9.83 0.36
C THR A 38 5.59 11.09 1.21
N ARG A 39 4.34 11.50 1.43
CA ARG A 39 4.01 12.65 2.27
C ARG A 39 4.38 12.41 3.72
N MET A 40 4.00 11.25 4.28
CA MET A 40 4.41 10.84 5.62
C MET A 40 5.93 10.94 5.77
N PHE A 41 6.67 10.37 4.82
CA PHE A 41 8.12 10.45 4.83
C PHE A 41 8.61 11.90 4.92
N TRP A 42 8.11 12.82 4.06
CA TRP A 42 8.57 14.22 4.04
C TRP A 42 8.09 15.05 5.24
N GLU A 43 7.04 14.63 5.93
CA GLU A 43 6.57 15.22 7.19
C GLU A 43 7.30 14.68 8.44
N GLY A 44 8.24 13.75 8.27
CA GLY A 44 9.03 13.17 9.36
C GLY A 44 8.38 11.94 10.00
N PHE A 45 7.34 11.36 9.38
CA PHE A 45 6.69 10.15 9.84
C PHE A 45 7.16 8.91 9.08
N SER A 46 7.32 7.79 9.80
CA SER A 46 7.70 6.52 9.17
C SER A 46 6.51 5.88 8.46
N ALA A 47 6.57 5.78 7.14
CA ALA A 47 5.62 5.01 6.33
C ALA A 47 5.72 3.49 6.56
N TYR A 48 6.71 3.05 7.33
CA TYR A 48 6.99 1.65 7.68
C TYR A 48 6.57 1.31 9.10
N ASN A 49 5.79 2.15 9.75
CA ASN A 49 5.22 1.78 11.04
C ASN A 49 4.32 0.56 10.82
N ILE A 50 4.78 -0.61 11.33
CA ILE A 50 4.08 -1.90 11.22
C ILE A 50 2.65 -1.76 11.66
N GLU A 51 2.45 -1.00 12.70
CA GLU A 51 1.18 -0.78 13.33
C GLU A 51 0.25 0.07 12.47
N TYR A 52 0.81 1.10 11.81
CA TYR A 52 0.10 1.87 10.81
C TYR A 52 -0.29 0.99 9.62
N ALA A 53 0.61 0.13 9.14
CA ALA A 53 0.37 -0.78 8.03
C ALA A 53 -0.76 -1.77 8.34
N TYR A 54 -0.74 -2.42 9.52
CA TYR A 54 -1.82 -3.33 9.95
C TYR A 54 -3.16 -2.62 10.14
N ALA A 55 -3.14 -1.43 10.73
CA ALA A 55 -4.36 -0.67 10.97
C ALA A 55 -5.07 -0.23 9.69
N HIS A 56 -4.30 -0.05 8.61
CA HIS A 56 -4.78 0.56 7.37
C HIS A 56 -4.79 -0.40 6.19
N GLU A 57 -4.35 -1.66 6.36
CA GLU A 57 -4.15 -2.62 5.28
C GLU A 57 -3.23 -2.07 4.15
N ILE A 58 -2.36 -1.10 4.50
CA ILE A 58 -1.41 -0.45 3.58
C ILE A 58 0.00 -0.91 3.92
N TYR A 59 0.55 -1.76 3.08
CA TYR A 59 1.93 -2.21 3.21
C TYR A 59 2.81 -1.52 2.17
N PHE A 60 3.56 -0.51 2.62
CA PHE A 60 4.50 0.19 1.76
C PHE A 60 5.78 -0.63 1.57
N LEU A 61 5.77 -1.55 0.61
CA LEU A 61 6.86 -2.50 0.33
C LEU A 61 7.99 -1.92 -0.55
N TYR A 62 8.17 -0.60 -0.52
CA TYR A 62 9.23 0.11 -1.22
C TYR A 62 10.23 0.69 -0.22
N THR A 63 11.48 0.92 -0.65
CA THR A 63 12.48 1.51 0.24
C THR A 63 12.26 3.02 0.41
N PRO A 64 12.86 3.68 1.43
CA PRO A 64 12.78 5.13 1.61
C PRO A 64 13.32 5.94 0.40
N VAL A 65 14.18 5.33 -0.40
CA VAL A 65 14.68 5.91 -1.66
C VAL A 65 13.55 6.20 -2.64
N PHE A 66 12.50 5.37 -2.66
CA PHE A 66 11.30 5.58 -3.49
C PHE A 66 10.65 6.94 -3.16
N SER A 67 10.34 7.19 -1.89
CA SER A 67 9.71 8.42 -1.43
C SER A 67 10.58 9.67 -1.67
N THR A 68 11.90 9.50 -1.82
CA THR A 68 12.79 10.59 -2.15
C THR A 68 12.82 10.87 -3.65
N ILE A 69 13.00 9.83 -4.49
CA ILE A 69 13.15 9.99 -5.95
C ILE A 69 11.82 10.44 -6.59
N PHE A 70 10.70 9.87 -6.17
CA PHE A 70 9.40 10.11 -6.78
C PHE A 70 8.58 11.20 -6.09
N ALA A 71 9.13 11.88 -5.06
CA ALA A 71 8.49 13.01 -4.40
C ALA A 71 7.94 14.06 -5.38
N PRO A 72 8.66 14.47 -6.45
CA PRO A 72 8.15 15.47 -7.39
C PRO A 72 6.80 15.09 -8.04
N ILE A 73 6.49 13.79 -8.14
CA ILE A 73 5.23 13.30 -8.70
C ILE A 73 4.17 13.12 -7.59
N PHE A 74 4.54 12.49 -6.46
CA PHE A 74 3.60 12.18 -5.40
C PHE A 74 3.27 13.37 -4.48
N MET A 75 4.02 14.48 -4.57
CA MET A 75 3.65 15.75 -3.95
C MET A 75 2.71 16.60 -4.80
N LEU A 76 2.42 16.22 -6.05
CA LEU A 76 1.44 16.90 -6.90
C LEU A 76 0.01 16.76 -6.32
N PRO A 77 -0.91 17.70 -6.70
CA PRO A 77 -2.32 17.55 -6.38
C PRO A 77 -2.89 16.20 -6.84
N TRP A 78 -3.78 15.63 -6.04
CA TRP A 78 -4.36 14.29 -6.24
C TRP A 78 -5.03 14.08 -7.62
N TRP A 79 -5.54 15.15 -8.23
CA TRP A 79 -6.15 15.10 -9.55
C TRP A 79 -5.15 15.19 -10.70
N LEU A 80 -3.92 15.71 -10.46
CA LEU A 80 -2.87 15.87 -11.47
C LEU A 80 -1.83 14.74 -11.44
N GLY A 81 -1.43 14.35 -10.24
CA GLY A 81 -0.34 13.37 -10.06
C GLY A 81 -0.57 12.04 -10.74
N PRO A 82 -1.78 11.43 -10.71
CA PRO A 82 -2.08 10.19 -11.43
C PRO A 82 -1.82 10.28 -12.94
N TYR A 83 -2.15 11.43 -13.54
CA TYR A 83 -1.88 11.64 -14.97
C TYR A 83 -0.39 11.73 -15.26
N VAL A 84 0.35 12.49 -14.45
CA VAL A 84 1.81 12.63 -14.60
C VAL A 84 2.48 11.27 -14.45
N TRP A 85 2.10 10.49 -13.44
CA TRP A 85 2.61 9.14 -13.21
C TRP A 85 2.38 8.22 -14.40
N ASN A 86 1.13 8.11 -14.87
CA ASN A 86 0.77 7.20 -15.94
C ASN A 86 1.33 7.62 -17.30
N ILE A 87 1.35 8.91 -17.62
CA ILE A 87 1.97 9.44 -18.84
C ILE A 87 3.47 9.15 -18.84
N CYS A 88 4.17 9.44 -17.74
CA CYS A 88 5.59 9.16 -17.63
C CYS A 88 5.89 7.66 -17.81
N ASN A 89 5.14 6.79 -17.16
CA ASN A 89 5.30 5.34 -17.29
C ASN A 89 5.07 4.87 -18.72
N PHE A 90 4.01 5.34 -19.39
CA PHE A 90 3.74 4.98 -20.77
C PHE A 90 4.84 5.46 -21.72
N VAL A 91 5.22 6.73 -21.63
CA VAL A 91 6.24 7.35 -22.51
C VAL A 91 7.61 6.69 -22.30
N LEU A 92 8.03 6.51 -21.05
CA LEU A 92 9.33 5.91 -20.75
C LEU A 92 9.40 4.44 -21.17
N PHE A 93 8.31 3.69 -21.03
CA PHE A 93 8.24 2.32 -21.52
C PHE A 93 8.31 2.27 -23.06
N PHE A 94 7.56 3.11 -23.74
CA PHE A 94 7.62 3.24 -25.21
C PHE A 94 9.05 3.56 -25.67
N LEU A 95 9.68 4.55 -25.03
CA LEU A 95 11.06 4.94 -25.32
C LEU A 95 12.06 3.82 -25.05
N ALA A 96 11.87 3.03 -24.00
CA ALA A 96 12.74 1.90 -23.69
C ALA A 96 12.77 0.89 -24.87
N ILE A 97 11.60 0.53 -25.41
CA ILE A 97 11.49 -0.34 -26.59
C ILE A 97 12.06 0.36 -27.84
N TRP A 98 11.76 1.67 -27.99
CA TRP A 98 12.24 2.41 -29.16
C TRP A 98 13.76 2.55 -29.21
N THR A 99 14.41 2.61 -28.04
CA THR A 99 15.86 2.71 -27.90
C THR A 99 16.60 1.37 -27.98
N LEU A 100 15.93 0.25 -28.16
CA LEU A 100 16.56 -1.05 -28.35
C LEU A 100 17.57 -1.02 -29.50
N PRO A 101 18.63 -1.86 -29.44
CA PRO A 101 19.65 -1.98 -30.48
C PRO A 101 19.06 -2.22 -31.88
N LYS A 102 19.80 -1.82 -32.92
CA LYS A 102 19.35 -1.89 -34.33
C LYS A 102 18.88 -3.30 -34.77
N LYS A 103 19.38 -4.36 -34.17
CA LYS A 103 18.90 -5.73 -34.42
C LYS A 103 17.41 -5.93 -34.14
N PHE A 104 16.80 -5.06 -33.35
CA PHE A 104 15.37 -5.11 -33.07
C PHE A 104 14.52 -4.20 -33.99
N ASP A 105 15.12 -3.39 -34.87
CA ASP A 105 14.38 -2.37 -35.63
C ASP A 105 13.16 -2.93 -36.37
N GLU A 106 13.28 -4.12 -36.93
CA GLU A 106 12.17 -4.81 -37.61
C GLU A 106 11.06 -5.28 -36.64
N TYR A 107 11.41 -5.49 -35.36
CA TYR A 107 10.53 -6.11 -34.36
C TYR A 107 9.94 -5.12 -33.36
N LYS A 108 10.49 -3.90 -33.22
CA LYS A 108 10.07 -2.91 -32.21
C LYS A 108 8.58 -2.66 -32.20
N VAL A 109 7.96 -2.45 -33.38
CA VAL A 109 6.53 -2.19 -33.50
C VAL A 109 5.70 -3.43 -33.13
N ARG A 110 6.18 -4.64 -33.49
CA ARG A 110 5.52 -5.90 -33.09
C ARG A 110 5.58 -6.07 -31.56
N ILE A 111 6.77 -5.88 -30.97
CA ILE A 111 6.98 -5.95 -29.52
C ILE A 111 6.04 -4.98 -28.80
N LEU A 112 5.96 -3.73 -29.25
CA LEU A 112 5.05 -2.73 -28.68
C LEU A 112 3.58 -3.15 -28.74
N TRP A 113 3.11 -3.71 -29.86
CA TRP A 113 1.74 -4.17 -29.98
C TRP A 113 1.40 -5.30 -29.01
N PHE A 114 2.29 -6.27 -28.83
CA PHE A 114 2.05 -7.39 -27.92
C PHE A 114 2.21 -7.01 -26.44
N LEU A 115 3.03 -5.99 -26.13
CA LEU A 115 3.18 -5.50 -24.76
C LEU A 115 2.11 -4.49 -24.35
N LEU A 116 1.45 -3.82 -25.31
CA LEU A 116 0.51 -2.75 -25.02
C LEU A 116 -0.61 -3.16 -24.05
N PRO A 117 -1.30 -4.30 -24.19
CA PRO A 117 -2.35 -4.71 -23.26
C PRO A 117 -1.83 -4.89 -21.83
N VAL A 118 -0.69 -5.56 -21.67
CA VAL A 118 -0.07 -5.80 -20.35
C VAL A 118 0.45 -4.50 -19.72
N LEU A 119 0.99 -3.60 -20.55
CA LEU A 119 1.41 -2.26 -20.12
C LEU A 119 0.21 -1.44 -19.63
N LEU A 120 -0.88 -1.42 -20.38
CA LEU A 120 -2.07 -0.68 -20.01
C LEU A 120 -2.68 -1.22 -18.71
N GLN A 121 -2.71 -2.53 -18.50
CA GLN A 121 -3.15 -3.13 -17.25
C GLN A 121 -2.30 -2.66 -16.07
N ALA A 122 -0.97 -2.68 -16.19
CA ALA A 122 -0.07 -2.20 -15.14
C ALA A 122 -0.24 -0.69 -14.86
N ILE A 123 -0.51 0.10 -15.90
CA ILE A 123 -0.81 1.54 -15.80
C ILE A 123 -2.15 1.79 -15.12
N PHE A 124 -3.20 1.03 -15.42
CA PHE A 124 -4.52 1.15 -14.77
C PHE A 124 -4.45 0.93 -13.27
N CYS A 125 -3.57 0.04 -12.83
CA CYS A 125 -3.35 -0.24 -11.42
C CYS A 125 -2.29 0.66 -10.78
N TYR A 126 -1.79 1.69 -11.47
CA TYR A 126 -0.73 2.60 -11.01
C TYR A 126 0.54 1.90 -10.52
N GLN A 127 0.85 0.73 -11.08
CA GLN A 127 1.90 -0.14 -10.59
C GLN A 127 3.32 0.38 -10.88
N TYR A 128 4.18 0.32 -9.86
CA TYR A 128 5.62 0.60 -9.98
C TYR A 128 6.35 -0.43 -10.86
N ASN A 129 5.78 -1.60 -11.06
CA ASN A 129 6.36 -2.67 -11.87
C ASN A 129 6.68 -2.24 -13.31
N THR A 130 5.93 -1.27 -13.84
CA THR A 130 6.21 -0.64 -15.14
C THR A 130 7.56 0.07 -15.14
N VAL A 131 7.91 0.75 -14.04
CA VAL A 131 9.21 1.43 -13.86
C VAL A 131 10.35 0.41 -13.91
N VAL A 132 10.25 -0.67 -13.17
CA VAL A 132 11.24 -1.77 -13.18
C VAL A 132 11.37 -2.33 -14.60
N ALA A 133 10.25 -2.56 -15.30
CA ALA A 133 10.26 -3.13 -16.65
C ALA A 133 11.01 -2.23 -17.65
N TYR A 134 10.71 -0.94 -17.70
CA TYR A 134 11.40 -0.08 -18.66
C TYR A 134 12.85 0.22 -18.25
N ILE A 135 13.16 0.31 -16.98
CA ILE A 135 14.55 0.46 -16.49
C ILE A 135 15.38 -0.76 -16.96
N PHE A 136 14.85 -1.97 -16.80
CA PHE A 136 15.53 -3.19 -17.20
C PHE A 136 15.86 -3.21 -18.70
N ILE A 137 14.88 -2.87 -19.54
CA ILE A 137 15.08 -2.80 -20.99
C ILE A 137 16.05 -1.66 -21.36
N TYR A 138 15.96 -0.52 -20.68
CA TYR A 138 16.83 0.63 -20.92
C TYR A 138 18.27 0.36 -20.51
N ALA A 139 18.48 -0.25 -19.33
CA ALA A 139 19.80 -0.65 -18.84
C ALA A 139 20.47 -1.63 -19.81
N TYR A 140 19.73 -2.65 -20.28
CA TYR A 140 20.19 -3.54 -21.33
C TYR A 140 20.63 -2.76 -22.59
N SER A 141 19.79 -1.85 -23.07
CA SER A 141 20.10 -1.04 -24.27
C SER A 141 21.33 -0.13 -24.09
N LEU A 142 21.55 0.39 -22.89
CA LEU A 142 22.74 1.20 -22.55
C LEU A 142 24.00 0.33 -22.49
N LEU A 143 23.92 -0.87 -21.94
CA LEU A 143 25.02 -1.84 -21.90
C LEU A 143 25.45 -2.26 -23.31
N GLU A 144 24.50 -2.52 -24.20
CA GLU A 144 24.77 -2.83 -25.61
C GLU A 144 25.49 -1.66 -26.35
N ARG A 145 25.27 -0.43 -25.89
CA ARG A 145 25.95 0.78 -26.41
C ARG A 145 27.24 1.13 -25.67
N GLY A 146 27.71 0.28 -24.75
CA GLY A 146 28.91 0.51 -23.96
C GLY A 146 28.78 1.62 -22.90
N LYS A 147 27.58 2.08 -22.59
CA LYS A 147 27.28 3.15 -21.60
C LYS A 147 27.06 2.56 -20.19
N GLY A 148 28.03 1.78 -19.69
CA GLY A 148 27.90 1.04 -18.44
C GLY A 148 27.62 1.90 -17.19
N ILE A 149 28.12 3.13 -17.12
CA ILE A 149 27.85 4.04 -15.98
C ILE A 149 26.35 4.36 -15.87
N TRP A 150 25.70 4.69 -16.98
CA TRP A 150 24.26 5.03 -16.99
C TRP A 150 23.38 3.79 -16.78
N ALA A 151 23.82 2.63 -17.29
CA ALA A 151 23.16 1.37 -17.01
C ALA A 151 23.22 1.04 -15.50
N ALA A 152 24.41 1.17 -14.89
CA ALA A 152 24.58 0.96 -13.45
C ALA A 152 23.73 1.91 -12.62
N PHE A 153 23.64 3.19 -13.00
CA PHE A 153 22.77 4.17 -12.35
C PHE A 153 21.29 3.75 -12.36
N LEU A 154 20.77 3.38 -13.54
CA LEU A 154 19.36 2.96 -13.68
C LEU A 154 19.08 1.66 -12.92
N ILE A 155 19.97 0.68 -12.99
CA ILE A 155 19.85 -0.57 -12.25
C ILE A 155 19.79 -0.29 -10.75
N MET A 156 20.61 0.64 -10.24
CA MET A 156 20.58 0.97 -8.82
C MET A 156 19.34 1.77 -8.41
N ILE A 157 18.76 2.60 -9.28
CA ILE A 157 17.43 3.17 -9.02
C ILE A 157 16.41 2.05 -8.83
N SER A 158 16.36 1.07 -9.73
CA SER A 158 15.43 -0.07 -9.63
C SER A 158 15.68 -0.88 -8.34
N ALA A 159 16.93 -1.24 -8.06
CA ALA A 159 17.33 -2.04 -6.91
C ALA A 159 17.11 -1.33 -5.57
N CYS A 160 17.43 -0.03 -5.50
CA CYS A 160 17.28 0.77 -4.28
C CYS A 160 15.85 1.26 -4.03
N THR A 161 14.94 1.13 -4.97
CA THR A 161 13.52 1.46 -4.78
C THR A 161 12.66 0.23 -4.53
N LYS A 162 12.95 -0.87 -5.20
CA LYS A 162 12.27 -2.15 -5.00
C LYS A 162 13.27 -3.30 -5.06
N ILE A 163 13.44 -4.03 -3.98
CA ILE A 163 14.56 -4.98 -3.74
C ILE A 163 14.76 -5.98 -4.89
N TYR A 164 13.71 -6.48 -5.52
CA TYR A 164 13.87 -7.45 -6.60
C TYR A 164 14.46 -6.85 -7.89
N GLY A 165 14.45 -5.52 -8.05
CA GLY A 165 15.23 -4.84 -9.11
C GLY A 165 16.73 -5.12 -9.03
N GLY A 166 17.23 -5.53 -7.86
CA GLY A 166 18.63 -5.98 -7.69
C GLY A 166 19.05 -7.14 -8.57
N ALA A 167 18.12 -7.99 -9.02
CA ALA A 167 18.42 -9.06 -9.97
C ALA A 167 18.99 -8.53 -11.31
N GLU A 168 18.70 -7.30 -11.67
CA GLU A 168 19.24 -6.62 -12.86
C GLU A 168 20.77 -6.47 -12.82
N LEU A 169 21.38 -6.44 -11.61
CA LEU A 169 22.84 -6.39 -11.45
C LEU A 169 23.56 -7.55 -12.16
N ALA A 170 22.88 -8.70 -12.27
CA ALA A 170 23.45 -9.85 -12.96
C ALA A 170 23.73 -9.58 -14.45
N LEU A 171 23.08 -8.62 -15.09
CA LEU A 171 23.38 -8.20 -16.46
C LEU A 171 24.80 -7.66 -16.60
N LEU A 172 25.35 -7.00 -15.59
CA LEU A 172 26.66 -6.38 -15.64
C LEU A 172 27.77 -7.39 -15.91
N PHE A 173 27.58 -8.68 -15.53
CA PHE A 173 28.55 -9.75 -15.77
C PHE A 173 28.73 -10.05 -17.26
N CYS A 174 27.68 -9.91 -18.06
CA CYS A 174 27.72 -10.27 -19.50
C CYS A 174 28.40 -9.22 -20.39
N TYR A 175 28.93 -8.13 -19.81
CA TYR A 175 29.48 -7.00 -20.59
C TYR A 175 30.94 -6.67 -20.24
N PRO A 176 31.71 -6.12 -21.20
CA PRO A 176 33.07 -5.67 -20.95
C PRO A 176 33.15 -4.64 -19.81
N LYS A 177 34.28 -4.63 -19.11
CA LYS A 177 34.52 -3.71 -17.98
C LYS A 177 33.59 -3.97 -16.79
N THR A 178 33.18 -5.20 -16.58
CA THR A 178 32.32 -5.70 -15.51
C THR A 178 32.63 -5.05 -14.16
N TRP A 179 33.86 -5.20 -13.66
CA TRP A 179 34.25 -4.67 -12.35
C TRP A 179 34.10 -3.15 -12.24
N ARG A 180 34.37 -2.41 -13.32
CA ARG A 180 34.15 -0.96 -13.35
C ARG A 180 32.67 -0.62 -13.28
N ASN A 181 31.84 -1.38 -13.99
CA ASN A 181 30.38 -1.18 -13.96
C ASN A 181 29.81 -1.52 -12.58
N PHE A 182 30.31 -2.57 -11.91
CA PHE A 182 29.97 -2.84 -10.51
C PHE A 182 30.46 -1.75 -9.56
N GLY A 183 31.63 -1.18 -9.78
CA GLY A 183 32.13 -0.03 -9.01
C GLY A 183 31.16 1.17 -9.12
N TYR A 184 30.65 1.46 -10.32
CA TYR A 184 29.61 2.47 -10.50
C TYR A 184 28.29 2.10 -9.80
N ALA A 185 27.87 0.83 -9.87
CA ALA A 185 26.67 0.38 -9.16
C ALA A 185 26.81 0.55 -7.65
N ILE A 186 27.95 0.17 -7.07
CA ILE A 186 28.22 0.40 -5.63
C ILE A 186 28.15 1.88 -5.30
N LEU A 187 28.82 2.74 -6.08
CA LEU A 187 28.82 4.18 -5.87
C LEU A 187 27.39 4.76 -5.88
N PHE A 188 26.63 4.45 -6.92
CA PHE A 188 25.25 4.93 -7.03
C PHE A 188 24.35 4.31 -5.97
N GLY A 189 24.55 3.05 -5.60
CA GLY A 189 23.81 2.41 -4.52
C GLY A 189 24.01 3.14 -3.19
N VAL A 190 25.25 3.44 -2.82
CA VAL A 190 25.55 4.22 -1.60
C VAL A 190 24.90 5.60 -1.67
N LEU A 191 25.05 6.32 -2.78
CA LEU A 191 24.46 7.66 -2.93
C LEU A 191 22.94 7.63 -2.83
N LEU A 192 22.29 6.65 -3.45
CA LEU A 192 20.83 6.50 -3.40
C LEU A 192 20.34 6.12 -2.00
N LEU A 193 21.01 5.20 -1.32
CA LEU A 193 20.67 4.81 0.06
C LEU A 193 20.85 5.96 1.07
N LEU A 194 21.67 6.96 0.75
CA LEU A 194 21.81 8.17 1.56
C LEU A 194 20.75 9.24 1.25
N THR A 195 19.93 9.08 0.20
CA THR A 195 18.94 10.10 -0.17
C THR A 195 17.90 10.41 0.91
N PRO A 196 17.49 9.50 1.83
CA PRO A 196 16.62 9.87 2.95
C PRO A 196 17.20 10.93 3.88
N CYS A 197 18.55 11.09 3.93
CA CYS A 197 19.21 12.17 4.67
C CYS A 197 18.91 13.58 4.11
N LEU A 198 18.27 13.69 2.94
CA LEU A 198 17.77 14.95 2.41
C LEU A 198 16.51 15.44 3.14
N ASN A 199 15.87 14.58 3.90
CA ASN A 199 14.72 14.97 4.72
C ASN A 199 15.18 15.39 6.12
N PHE A 200 15.16 16.70 6.37
CA PHE A 200 15.59 17.31 7.64
C PHE A 200 14.51 17.27 8.74
N ASN A 201 13.34 16.71 8.46
CA ASN A 201 12.29 16.54 9.46
C ASN A 201 12.48 15.29 10.33
N TYR A 202 13.51 14.47 10.05
CA TYR A 202 13.92 13.34 10.88
C TYR A 202 15.15 13.69 11.72
N ASP A 203 15.11 13.39 13.02
CA ASP A 203 16.30 13.47 13.89
C ASP A 203 17.39 12.47 13.46
N ASN A 204 16.97 11.29 13.02
CA ASN A 204 17.84 10.26 12.44
C ASN A 204 17.21 9.64 11.18
N PRO A 205 17.42 10.22 9.99
CA PRO A 205 16.83 9.72 8.75
C PRO A 205 17.16 8.27 8.41
N MET A 206 18.30 7.75 8.90
CA MET A 206 18.69 6.37 8.64
C MET A 206 17.92 5.35 9.49
N SER A 207 17.26 5.76 10.57
CA SER A 207 16.42 4.86 11.38
C SER A 207 15.24 4.30 10.60
N ILE A 208 14.78 4.99 9.56
CA ILE A 208 13.67 4.56 8.71
C ILE A 208 13.94 3.22 8.01
N TYR A 209 15.21 2.87 7.76
CA TYR A 209 15.57 1.56 7.24
C TYR A 209 15.35 0.43 8.23
N ASN A 210 15.52 0.69 9.54
CA ASN A 210 15.20 -0.28 10.57
C ASN A 210 13.70 -0.53 10.63
N ASP A 211 12.89 0.53 10.56
CA ASP A 211 11.42 0.41 10.52
C ASP A 211 10.98 -0.41 9.29
N MET A 212 11.56 -0.13 8.11
CA MET A 212 11.31 -0.89 6.89
C MET A 212 11.66 -2.37 7.05
N ILE A 213 12.84 -2.69 7.62
CA ILE A 213 13.27 -4.08 7.82
C ILE A 213 12.32 -4.80 8.78
N GLN A 214 11.88 -4.14 9.85
CA GLN A 214 10.93 -4.70 10.81
C GLN A 214 9.58 -4.96 10.15
N MET A 215 9.06 -4.01 9.37
CA MET A 215 7.80 -4.16 8.65
C MET A 215 7.86 -5.32 7.64
N VAL A 216 8.92 -5.41 6.83
CA VAL A 216 9.10 -6.50 5.87
C VAL A 216 9.21 -7.85 6.58
N ALA A 217 9.92 -7.90 7.73
CA ALA A 217 10.04 -9.12 8.52
C ALA A 217 8.70 -9.57 9.10
N SER A 218 7.88 -8.66 9.63
CA SER A 218 6.54 -8.98 10.16
C SER A 218 5.58 -9.42 9.07
N HIS A 219 5.55 -8.72 7.94
CA HIS A 219 4.71 -9.08 6.80
C HIS A 219 4.99 -10.50 6.27
N HIS A 220 6.26 -10.91 6.28
CA HIS A 220 6.63 -12.27 5.89
C HIS A 220 6.27 -13.34 6.93
N SER A 221 6.06 -12.98 8.20
CA SER A 221 5.62 -13.95 9.23
C SER A 221 4.14 -14.28 9.14
N ASP A 222 3.32 -13.31 8.68
CA ASP A 222 1.86 -13.43 8.66
C ASP A 222 1.31 -13.82 7.28
N SER A 223 2.10 -13.67 6.23
CA SER A 223 1.66 -13.96 4.86
C SER A 223 2.00 -15.39 4.45
N ASP A 224 0.96 -16.18 4.20
CA ASP A 224 1.01 -17.44 3.43
C ASP A 224 1.42 -17.20 1.94
N TYR A 225 1.85 -15.99 1.58
CA TYR A 225 2.20 -15.60 0.23
C TYR A 225 3.59 -16.10 -0.16
N VAL A 226 3.59 -17.20 -0.85
CA VAL A 226 4.76 -17.81 -1.51
C VAL A 226 4.58 -17.60 -3.01
N GLY A 227 5.63 -17.25 -3.74
CA GLY A 227 5.59 -16.91 -5.19
C GLY A 227 4.61 -17.72 -6.03
N ILE A 228 3.98 -17.11 -7.04
CA ILE A 228 2.84 -17.66 -7.80
C ILE A 228 3.05 -19.13 -8.19
N LEU A 229 4.26 -19.47 -8.67
CA LEU A 229 4.55 -20.83 -9.10
C LEU A 229 4.49 -21.84 -7.96
N PHE A 230 4.94 -21.45 -6.77
CA PHE A 230 5.08 -22.34 -5.63
C PHE A 230 3.89 -22.29 -4.68
N ALA A 231 3.26 -21.12 -4.51
CA ALA A 231 2.10 -20.97 -3.64
C ALA A 231 0.92 -21.84 -4.09
N ARG A 232 0.67 -21.89 -5.39
CA ARG A 232 -0.50 -22.56 -5.96
C ARG A 232 -0.25 -24.02 -6.36
N GLY A 233 0.93 -24.33 -6.92
CA GLY A 233 1.20 -25.68 -7.48
C GLY A 233 2.13 -26.57 -6.67
N LEU A 234 3.15 -26.03 -6.02
CA LEU A 234 4.21 -26.77 -5.33
C LEU A 234 4.26 -26.52 -3.81
N LYS A 235 3.33 -25.71 -3.30
CA LYS A 235 3.22 -25.34 -1.88
C LYS A 235 3.40 -26.53 -0.91
N PRO A 236 2.79 -27.71 -1.09
CA PRO A 236 2.94 -28.81 -0.16
C PRO A 236 4.36 -29.38 -0.07
N PHE A 237 5.17 -29.21 -1.12
CA PHE A 237 6.48 -29.86 -1.25
C PHE A 237 7.67 -28.97 -0.94
N LEU A 238 7.54 -27.63 -1.02
CA LEU A 238 8.68 -26.72 -1.05
C LEU A 238 8.62 -25.56 -0.06
N LEU A 239 7.49 -25.34 0.64
CA LEU A 239 7.29 -24.18 1.52
C LEU A 239 8.35 -23.98 2.61
N PRO A 240 8.76 -25.03 3.37
CA PRO A 240 9.75 -24.80 4.41
C PRO A 240 11.09 -24.32 3.86
N ASN A 241 11.27 -24.33 2.55
CA ASN A 241 12.55 -24.19 1.88
C ASN A 241 12.55 -23.18 0.70
N PHE A 242 11.55 -22.28 0.59
CA PHE A 242 11.35 -21.44 -0.60
C PHE A 242 12.54 -20.52 -0.93
N ARG A 243 13.10 -19.81 0.06
CA ARG A 243 14.29 -18.94 -0.15
C ARG A 243 15.52 -19.72 -0.63
N LEU A 244 15.66 -20.96 -0.18
CA LEU A 244 16.74 -21.83 -0.67
C LEU A 244 16.47 -22.24 -2.12
N VAL A 245 15.22 -22.47 -2.51
CA VAL A 245 14.85 -22.74 -3.91
C VAL A 245 15.18 -21.52 -4.77
N GLN A 246 14.82 -20.31 -4.32
CA GLN A 246 15.17 -19.06 -5.01
C GLN A 246 16.69 -18.94 -5.22
N LEU A 247 17.46 -19.07 -4.15
CA LEU A 247 18.93 -18.98 -4.21
C LEU A 247 19.55 -20.05 -5.09
N THR A 248 19.01 -21.27 -5.02
CA THR A 248 19.49 -22.38 -5.86
C THR A 248 19.25 -22.11 -7.33
N ILE A 249 18.05 -21.69 -7.70
CA ILE A 249 17.73 -21.44 -9.10
C ILE A 249 18.52 -20.25 -9.63
N LEU A 250 18.69 -19.19 -8.82
CA LEU A 250 19.54 -18.07 -9.17
C LEU A 250 21.01 -18.49 -9.35
N THR A 251 21.50 -19.36 -8.47
CA THR A 251 22.85 -19.93 -8.56
C THR A 251 23.01 -20.79 -9.81
N LEU A 252 22.01 -21.64 -10.11
CA LEU A 252 22.03 -22.48 -11.32
C LEU A 252 21.98 -21.64 -12.61
N LEU A 253 21.18 -20.56 -12.62
CA LEU A 253 21.19 -19.59 -13.72
C LEU A 253 22.58 -18.95 -13.87
N GLY A 254 23.17 -18.53 -12.77
CA GLY A 254 24.52 -17.97 -12.74
C GLY A 254 25.55 -18.97 -13.29
N ILE A 255 25.53 -20.19 -12.79
CA ILE A 255 26.42 -21.29 -13.30
C ILE A 255 26.18 -21.50 -14.80
N GLY A 256 24.93 -21.57 -15.25
CA GLY A 256 24.57 -21.74 -16.67
C GLY A 256 25.11 -20.60 -17.54
N PHE A 257 25.01 -19.35 -17.06
CA PHE A 257 25.54 -18.19 -17.77
C PHE A 257 27.06 -18.16 -17.78
N PHE A 258 27.73 -18.47 -16.67
CA PHE A 258 29.19 -18.56 -16.58
C PHE A 258 29.74 -19.74 -17.38
N ALA A 259 29.10 -20.90 -17.35
CA ALA A 259 29.49 -22.04 -18.20
C ALA A 259 29.48 -21.69 -19.69
N ASN A 260 28.66 -20.74 -20.09
CA ASN A 260 28.56 -20.21 -21.44
C ASN A 260 29.33 -18.88 -21.64
N TYR A 261 30.36 -18.57 -20.81
CA TYR A 261 31.05 -17.28 -20.84
C TYR A 261 31.63 -16.92 -22.25
N LYS A 262 31.99 -17.89 -23.07
CA LYS A 262 32.40 -17.66 -24.45
C LYS A 262 31.30 -17.02 -25.32
N ARG A 263 30.03 -17.23 -24.95
CA ARG A 263 28.87 -16.65 -25.63
C ARG A 263 28.48 -15.26 -25.11
N TRP A 264 29.17 -14.72 -24.12
CA TRP A 264 28.92 -13.35 -23.63
C TRP A 264 29.11 -12.29 -24.72
N LYS A 265 29.88 -12.59 -25.76
CA LYS A 265 30.00 -11.74 -26.96
C LYS A 265 28.83 -11.91 -27.94
N ASP A 266 28.02 -12.96 -27.81
CA ASP A 266 26.86 -13.21 -28.65
C ASP A 266 25.71 -12.33 -28.21
N PHE A 267 25.16 -11.56 -29.15
CA PHE A 267 24.04 -10.66 -28.93
C PHE A 267 22.78 -11.41 -28.46
N ASN A 268 22.40 -12.49 -29.14
CA ASN A 268 21.20 -13.25 -28.81
C ASN A 268 21.33 -13.89 -27.42
N PHE A 269 22.53 -14.37 -27.06
CA PHE A 269 22.78 -14.91 -25.72
C PHE A 269 22.52 -13.87 -24.63
N ARG A 270 22.97 -12.61 -24.79
CA ARG A 270 22.70 -11.54 -23.80
C ARG A 270 21.21 -11.19 -23.69
N VAL A 271 20.46 -11.24 -24.80
CA VAL A 271 18.99 -11.11 -24.77
C VAL A 271 18.35 -12.25 -23.97
N TYR A 272 18.82 -13.49 -24.17
CA TYR A 272 18.29 -14.63 -23.41
C TYR A 272 18.62 -14.54 -21.92
N CYS A 273 19.82 -14.09 -21.55
CA CYS A 273 20.20 -13.86 -20.17
C CYS A 273 19.30 -12.80 -19.53
N MET A 274 19.07 -11.67 -20.21
CA MET A 274 18.17 -10.62 -19.76
C MET A 274 16.75 -11.17 -19.56
N ALA A 275 16.21 -11.87 -20.54
CA ALA A 275 14.87 -12.44 -20.47
C ALA A 275 14.73 -13.52 -19.38
N ALA A 276 15.76 -14.34 -19.16
CA ALA A 276 15.75 -15.34 -18.10
C ALA A 276 15.80 -14.71 -16.70
N LEU A 277 16.57 -13.63 -16.52
CA LEU A 277 16.61 -12.88 -15.26
C LEU A 277 15.28 -12.17 -14.97
N SER A 278 14.69 -11.50 -15.97
CA SER A 278 13.37 -10.86 -15.80
C SER A 278 12.28 -11.89 -15.47
N GLY A 279 12.34 -13.07 -16.05
CA GLY A 279 11.43 -14.17 -15.75
C GLY A 279 11.63 -14.77 -14.36
N PHE A 280 12.88 -14.85 -13.91
CA PHE A 280 13.19 -15.29 -12.55
C PHE A 280 12.55 -14.38 -11.49
N ILE A 281 12.61 -13.05 -11.67
CA ILE A 281 11.98 -12.08 -10.77
C ILE A 281 10.50 -12.42 -10.54
N ILE A 282 9.77 -12.79 -11.59
CA ILE A 282 8.33 -13.06 -11.51
C ILE A 282 8.03 -14.43 -10.90
N LEU A 283 8.70 -15.47 -11.37
CA LEU A 283 8.41 -16.84 -10.94
C LEU A 283 8.78 -17.11 -9.49
N PHE A 284 9.78 -16.38 -8.98
CA PHE A 284 10.37 -16.63 -7.66
C PHE A 284 10.29 -15.41 -6.72
N SER A 285 9.44 -14.43 -7.02
CA SER A 285 9.12 -13.32 -6.11
C SER A 285 8.15 -13.75 -5.01
N ASP A 286 8.28 -13.16 -3.83
CA ASP A 286 7.44 -13.45 -2.66
C ASP A 286 6.01 -12.89 -2.81
N CYS A 287 5.80 -11.84 -3.62
CA CYS A 287 4.50 -11.19 -3.86
C CYS A 287 4.26 -10.96 -5.35
N PRO A 288 3.86 -11.98 -6.10
CA PRO A 288 3.56 -11.81 -7.51
C PRO A 288 2.12 -11.35 -7.73
N GLU A 289 1.96 -10.11 -8.07
CA GLU A 289 0.72 -9.55 -8.59
C GLU A 289 0.62 -9.77 -10.11
N THR A 290 -0.59 -9.87 -10.65
CA THR A 290 -0.81 -10.05 -12.10
C THR A 290 -0.15 -8.95 -12.94
N HIS A 291 -0.02 -7.74 -12.39
CA HIS A 291 0.62 -6.59 -13.04
C HIS A 291 2.14 -6.67 -13.10
N THR A 292 2.76 -7.60 -12.37
CA THR A 292 4.22 -7.80 -12.34
C THR A 292 4.73 -8.44 -13.63
N TYR A 293 3.85 -9.14 -14.36
CA TYR A 293 4.21 -9.81 -15.63
C TYR A 293 4.78 -8.88 -16.70
N ILE A 294 4.54 -7.56 -16.62
CA ILE A 294 5.12 -6.59 -17.57
C ILE A 294 6.65 -6.61 -17.54
N ILE A 295 7.28 -6.89 -16.39
CA ILE A 295 8.75 -6.95 -16.24
C ILE A 295 9.32 -8.08 -17.13
N SER A 296 8.67 -9.20 -17.13
CA SER A 296 9.18 -10.42 -17.75
C SER A 296 8.68 -10.64 -19.17
N PHE A 297 7.46 -10.24 -19.48
CA PHE A 297 6.90 -10.40 -20.80
C PHE A 297 7.64 -9.55 -21.83
N GLY A 298 8.16 -8.37 -21.43
CA GLY A 298 9.07 -7.57 -22.25
C GLY A 298 10.31 -8.35 -22.67
N GLY A 299 10.98 -8.96 -21.70
CA GLY A 299 12.14 -9.84 -21.96
C GLY A 299 11.81 -11.05 -22.84
N TYR A 300 10.65 -11.69 -22.57
CA TYR A 300 10.21 -12.83 -23.40
C TYR A 300 9.93 -12.41 -24.85
N CYS A 301 9.22 -11.32 -25.08
CA CYS A 301 8.96 -10.80 -26.44
C CYS A 301 10.27 -10.50 -27.18
N MET A 302 11.24 -9.88 -26.52
CA MET A 302 12.55 -9.63 -27.11
C MET A 302 13.27 -10.93 -27.49
N ALA A 303 13.34 -11.90 -26.57
CA ALA A 303 13.96 -13.21 -26.81
C ALA A 303 13.25 -13.99 -27.92
N PHE A 304 11.91 -13.97 -27.93
CA PHE A 304 11.11 -14.64 -28.94
C PHE A 304 11.38 -14.07 -30.34
N TRP A 305 11.32 -12.74 -30.52
CA TRP A 305 11.45 -12.14 -31.85
C TRP A 305 12.88 -12.22 -32.41
N ILE A 306 13.92 -12.23 -31.56
CA ILE A 306 15.31 -12.33 -31.99
C ILE A 306 15.75 -13.79 -32.31
N THR A 307 14.98 -14.79 -31.86
CA THR A 307 15.28 -16.20 -32.10
C THR A 307 14.88 -16.59 -33.52
N GLU A 308 15.84 -17.09 -34.34
CA GLU A 308 15.59 -17.47 -35.73
C GLU A 308 15.05 -18.91 -35.84
N ASP A 309 15.50 -19.83 -34.98
CA ASP A 309 15.17 -21.26 -35.01
C ASP A 309 13.90 -21.62 -34.16
N ARG A 310 12.92 -20.72 -34.14
CA ARG A 310 11.63 -20.97 -33.46
C ARG A 310 10.92 -22.20 -34.02
N LYS A 311 10.40 -23.04 -33.09
CA LYS A 311 9.60 -24.21 -33.41
C LYS A 311 8.10 -23.87 -33.28
N TRP A 312 7.24 -24.77 -33.80
CA TRP A 312 5.79 -24.56 -33.71
C TRP A 312 5.28 -24.35 -32.27
N PHE A 313 5.85 -25.07 -31.30
CA PHE A 313 5.46 -24.94 -29.90
C PHE A 313 5.90 -23.60 -29.26
N ASP A 314 6.95 -22.94 -29.80
CA ASP A 314 7.32 -21.60 -29.37
C ASP A 314 6.24 -20.58 -29.71
N TRP A 315 5.56 -20.77 -30.84
CA TRP A 315 4.39 -19.97 -31.21
C TRP A 315 3.18 -20.29 -30.33
N VAL A 316 2.95 -21.54 -29.97
CA VAL A 316 1.89 -21.91 -29.02
C VAL A 316 2.09 -21.24 -27.66
N ILE A 317 3.31 -21.33 -27.10
CA ILE A 317 3.66 -20.67 -25.83
C ILE A 317 3.47 -19.15 -25.97
N PHE A 318 3.91 -18.53 -27.05
CA PHE A 318 3.78 -17.10 -27.28
C PHE A 318 2.31 -16.64 -27.28
N TRP A 319 1.45 -17.35 -28.02
CA TRP A 319 0.02 -17.00 -28.07
C TRP A 319 -0.70 -17.29 -26.76
N LEU A 320 -0.33 -18.34 -26.03
CA LEU A 320 -0.84 -18.59 -24.69
C LEU A 320 -0.48 -17.45 -23.73
N LEU A 321 0.73 -16.91 -23.81
CA LEU A 321 1.10 -15.73 -23.02
C LEU A 321 0.30 -14.49 -23.41
N VAL A 322 0.12 -14.23 -24.71
CA VAL A 322 -0.67 -13.10 -25.20
C VAL A 322 -2.13 -13.19 -24.71
N VAL A 323 -2.71 -14.39 -24.75
CA VAL A 323 -4.08 -14.61 -24.25
C VAL A 323 -4.13 -14.43 -22.74
N ASN A 324 -3.25 -15.11 -21.99
CA ASN A 324 -3.29 -15.10 -20.53
C ASN A 324 -2.98 -13.73 -19.91
N PHE A 325 -2.07 -12.96 -20.50
CA PHE A 325 -1.63 -11.68 -19.91
C PHE A 325 -2.16 -10.44 -20.64
N GLY A 326 -2.60 -10.59 -21.90
CA GLY A 326 -3.10 -9.48 -22.69
C GLY A 326 -4.61 -9.44 -22.86
N ILE A 327 -5.30 -10.58 -22.79
CA ILE A 327 -6.73 -10.69 -23.06
C ILE A 327 -7.53 -11.06 -21.82
N LEU A 328 -7.17 -12.16 -21.14
CA LEU A 328 -7.93 -12.69 -20.00
C LEU A 328 -8.01 -11.75 -18.80
N PRO A 329 -6.95 -11.00 -18.41
CA PRO A 329 -7.03 -10.10 -17.26
C PRO A 329 -7.87 -8.85 -17.49
N THR A 330 -8.45 -8.65 -18.66
CA THR A 330 -9.27 -7.48 -18.96
C THR A 330 -10.75 -7.82 -18.80
N ASP A 331 -11.42 -7.26 -17.81
CA ASP A 331 -12.89 -7.40 -17.61
C ASP A 331 -13.70 -6.93 -18.84
N VAL A 332 -13.05 -6.25 -19.77
CA VAL A 332 -13.64 -5.77 -21.03
C VAL A 332 -13.71 -6.87 -22.08
N LEU A 333 -12.71 -7.75 -22.14
CA LEU A 333 -12.58 -8.78 -23.18
C LEU A 333 -12.88 -10.19 -22.65
N CYS A 334 -12.82 -10.39 -21.33
CA CYS A 334 -13.08 -11.66 -20.69
C CYS A 334 -14.06 -11.47 -19.52
N PRO A 335 -15.19 -12.21 -19.47
CA PRO A 335 -16.08 -12.16 -18.31
C PRO A 335 -15.33 -12.59 -17.03
N ARG A 336 -15.56 -11.88 -15.93
CA ARG A 336 -14.88 -12.10 -14.65
C ARG A 336 -14.94 -13.56 -14.17
N TRP A 337 -16.09 -14.23 -14.29
CA TRP A 337 -16.24 -15.63 -13.92
C TRP A 337 -15.32 -16.56 -14.71
N LEU A 338 -15.06 -16.28 -16.00
CA LEU A 338 -14.19 -17.08 -16.86
C LEU A 338 -12.71 -16.82 -16.50
N HIS A 339 -12.36 -15.58 -16.21
CA HIS A 339 -11.03 -15.21 -15.69
C HIS A 339 -10.73 -15.94 -14.38
N GLU A 340 -11.61 -15.81 -13.38
CA GLU A 340 -11.49 -16.49 -12.09
C GLU A 340 -11.38 -18.00 -12.27
N TYR A 341 -12.26 -18.61 -13.10
CA TYR A 341 -12.23 -20.05 -13.35
C TYR A 341 -10.92 -20.54 -13.98
N ILE A 342 -10.39 -19.82 -14.96
CA ILE A 342 -9.13 -20.18 -15.65
C ILE A 342 -7.92 -19.98 -14.73
N HIS A 343 -7.86 -18.86 -14.03
CA HIS A 343 -6.70 -18.51 -13.20
C HIS A 343 -6.71 -19.20 -11.83
N GLU A 344 -7.87 -19.36 -11.21
CA GLU A 344 -7.96 -19.96 -9.87
C GLU A 344 -8.06 -21.49 -9.90
N THR A 345 -8.69 -22.06 -10.93
CA THR A 345 -8.87 -23.51 -11.02
C THR A 345 -7.73 -24.19 -11.77
N PHE A 346 -7.27 -23.65 -12.89
CA PHE A 346 -6.28 -24.28 -13.76
C PHE A 346 -4.88 -23.67 -13.67
N TRP A 347 -4.71 -22.51 -13.04
CA TRP A 347 -3.43 -21.79 -12.94
C TRP A 347 -2.69 -21.67 -14.27
N LEU A 348 -3.43 -21.44 -15.33
CA LEU A 348 -2.94 -21.47 -16.70
C LEU A 348 -1.88 -20.39 -16.94
N ASP A 349 -2.00 -19.24 -16.27
CA ASP A 349 -1.02 -18.16 -16.26
C ASP A 349 0.35 -18.65 -15.77
N VAL A 350 0.37 -19.33 -14.62
CA VAL A 350 1.60 -19.81 -13.97
C VAL A 350 2.30 -20.85 -14.82
N TYR A 351 1.58 -21.86 -15.29
CA TYR A 351 2.19 -22.94 -16.09
C TYR A 351 2.67 -22.46 -17.45
N THR A 352 1.88 -21.61 -18.11
CA THR A 352 2.28 -21.01 -19.39
C THR A 352 3.55 -20.19 -19.24
N TYR A 353 3.63 -19.42 -18.17
CA TYR A 353 4.77 -18.57 -17.92
C TYR A 353 6.02 -19.39 -17.54
N ALA A 354 5.87 -20.42 -16.73
CA ALA A 354 6.95 -21.33 -16.38
C ALA A 354 7.53 -22.04 -17.62
N LEU A 355 6.66 -22.49 -18.53
CA LEU A 355 7.09 -23.07 -19.80
C LEU A 355 7.85 -22.07 -20.67
N ALA A 356 7.37 -20.84 -20.75
CA ALA A 356 8.04 -19.77 -21.48
C ALA A 356 9.42 -19.46 -20.89
N TRP A 357 9.52 -19.37 -19.57
CA TRP A 357 10.78 -19.14 -18.88
C TRP A 357 11.76 -20.29 -19.05
N LEU A 358 11.32 -21.53 -18.90
CA LEU A 358 12.16 -22.72 -19.16
C LEU A 358 12.68 -22.73 -20.61
N ARG A 359 11.85 -22.28 -21.54
CA ARG A 359 12.26 -22.17 -22.93
C ARG A 359 13.34 -21.09 -23.16
N ILE A 360 13.22 -19.95 -22.50
CA ILE A 360 14.26 -18.90 -22.52
C ILE A 360 15.56 -19.43 -21.91
N VAL A 361 15.47 -20.06 -20.73
CA VAL A 361 16.63 -20.65 -20.07
C VAL A 361 17.30 -21.68 -20.99
N TRP A 362 16.50 -22.51 -21.67
CA TRP A 362 17.02 -23.41 -22.67
C TRP A 362 17.78 -22.69 -23.80
N TRP A 363 17.26 -21.60 -24.35
CA TRP A 363 17.96 -20.80 -25.35
C TRP A 363 19.26 -20.18 -24.80
N ALA A 364 19.27 -19.79 -23.54
CA ALA A 364 20.45 -19.26 -22.87
C ALA A 364 21.52 -20.33 -22.60
N VAL A 365 21.12 -21.51 -22.05
CA VAL A 365 22.09 -22.51 -21.59
C VAL A 365 22.41 -23.59 -22.61
N ARG A 366 21.60 -23.74 -23.69
CA ARG A 366 21.88 -24.74 -24.73
C ARG A 366 23.30 -24.54 -25.26
N PRO A 367 24.15 -25.59 -25.25
CA PRO A 367 25.52 -25.48 -25.77
C PRO A 367 25.50 -25.20 -27.28
N ALA A 368 26.46 -24.43 -27.71
CA ALA A 368 26.73 -24.25 -29.14
C ALA A 368 27.28 -25.53 -29.83
N LYS A 369 27.24 -26.64 -29.20
CA LYS A 369 27.49 -28.06 -29.37
C LYS A 369 28.30 -28.60 -28.16
N VAL A 370 27.68 -29.56 -27.43
CA VAL A 370 28.24 -30.52 -26.45
C VAL A 370 28.74 -30.00 -25.09
N ASN A 371 28.21 -30.36 -24.02
CA ASN A 371 28.31 -31.39 -22.98
C ASN A 371 27.64 -31.01 -21.64
N LYS A 372 27.28 -32.05 -20.87
CA LYS A 372 26.32 -32.08 -19.77
C LYS A 372 26.90 -31.81 -18.37
N THR A 373 25.98 -31.51 -17.44
CA THR A 373 25.87 -31.73 -15.96
C THR A 373 26.05 -30.50 -15.06
N ALA A 374 25.41 -30.28 -13.95
CA ALA A 374 24.32 -30.70 -13.08
C ALA A 374 24.15 -29.72 -11.90
N THR A 375 23.19 -29.69 -11.24
CA THR A 375 22.19 -29.58 -10.19
C THR A 375 22.63 -29.13 -8.75
N ALA A 376 21.98 -28.25 -8.07
CA ALA A 376 20.99 -28.16 -6.97
C ALA A 376 21.31 -27.59 -5.57
N LEU A 377 20.39 -26.92 -4.96
CA LEU A 377 19.68 -26.76 -3.66
C LEU A 377 20.29 -25.94 -2.48
N GLY A 378 19.60 -25.32 -1.59
CA GLY A 378 18.44 -24.94 -0.87
C GLY A 378 18.50 -24.35 0.60
N VAL A 379 17.76 -23.36 1.07
CA VAL A 379 16.75 -23.01 2.14
C VAL A 379 16.99 -22.42 3.58
N MET A 380 16.19 -21.43 4.11
CA MET A 380 15.38 -21.12 5.35
C MET A 380 15.84 -20.17 6.50
N MET A 381 15.08 -19.56 7.43
CA MET A 381 13.84 -18.96 7.92
C MET A 381 13.82 -18.40 9.39
N LEU A 382 12.93 -17.47 9.79
CA LEU A 382 11.91 -17.15 10.87
C LEU A 382 12.24 -16.52 12.27
N ALA A 383 11.48 -15.75 13.06
CA ALA A 383 10.21 -15.13 13.44
C ALA A 383 10.04 -14.55 14.92
N VAL A 384 9.15 -13.62 15.23
CA VAL A 384 7.97 -13.34 16.15
C VAL A 384 8.00 -12.64 17.57
N SER A 385 7.14 -11.66 17.84
CA SER A 385 6.03 -11.18 18.79
C SER A 385 6.21 -10.69 20.26
N SER A 386 5.37 -9.94 21.06
CA SER A 386 4.06 -9.28 21.25
C SER A 386 3.71 -8.72 22.70
N THR A 387 2.87 -7.68 22.92
CA THR A 387 1.72 -7.15 23.77
C THR A 387 1.70 -6.98 25.34
N PRO A 388 0.63 -6.44 26.09
CA PRO A 388 -0.27 -5.24 26.09
C PRO A 388 -0.68 -4.52 27.47
N ALA A 389 -1.44 -3.44 27.56
CA ALA A 389 -2.78 -2.93 28.00
C ALA A 389 -3.17 -2.17 29.34
N LEU A 390 -4.23 -1.30 29.35
CA LEU A 390 -5.40 -0.87 30.21
C LEU A 390 -5.40 0.37 31.19
N ALA A 391 -6.40 1.09 31.59
CA ALA A 391 -7.67 1.85 31.47
C ALA A 391 -8.18 2.73 32.68
N GLN A 392 -9.18 3.59 32.56
CA GLN A 392 -10.49 4.04 33.18
C GLN A 392 -10.63 5.30 34.09
N ASN A 393 -11.69 6.05 34.35
CA ASN A 393 -13.14 6.28 34.45
C ASN A 393 -13.56 7.61 35.22
N ASN A 394 -14.63 8.32 35.21
CA ASN A 394 -16.05 8.47 35.31
C ASN A 394 -16.77 9.83 35.64
N LYS A 395 -17.92 10.01 35.20
CA LYS A 395 -19.34 10.45 35.38
C LYS A 395 -19.78 11.92 35.34
N ARG A 396 -20.83 12.28 34.54
CA ARG A 396 -21.95 13.17 34.86
C ARG A 396 -23.15 13.10 33.94
N PRO A 397 -24.33 13.53 34.41
CA PRO A 397 -25.56 13.53 33.68
C PRO A 397 -26.11 14.93 33.45
N VAL A 398 -26.39 15.30 32.28
CA VAL A 398 -27.68 15.57 31.68
C VAL A 398 -27.61 15.02 30.29
N ALA A 399 -28.51 14.15 29.91
CA ALA A 399 -28.60 13.60 28.57
C ALA A 399 -29.68 14.39 27.80
N ILE A 400 -29.40 14.76 26.54
CA ILE A 400 -30.38 15.32 25.61
C ILE A 400 -30.64 14.26 24.56
N THR A 401 -31.90 13.81 24.46
CA THR A 401 -32.30 12.89 23.39
C THR A 401 -32.95 13.66 22.28
N TYR A 402 -32.44 13.50 21.07
CA TYR A 402 -33.03 13.99 19.83
C TYR A 402 -33.84 12.88 19.17
N ASP A 403 -34.97 13.27 18.57
CA ASP A 403 -35.80 12.38 17.78
C ASP A 403 -35.90 12.92 16.36
N VAL A 404 -35.50 12.09 15.40
CA VAL A 404 -35.54 12.41 13.98
C VAL A 404 -36.43 11.36 13.31
N ASN A 405 -37.69 11.65 13.17
CA ASN A 405 -38.68 10.75 12.57
C ASN A 405 -38.70 9.34 13.22
N GLY A 406 -38.69 9.29 14.56
CA GLY A 406 -38.66 8.05 15.33
C GLY A 406 -37.25 7.46 15.59
N ILE A 407 -36.21 7.97 14.93
CA ILE A 407 -34.85 7.59 15.18
C ILE A 407 -34.27 8.44 16.31
N LYS A 408 -33.94 7.77 17.43
CA LYS A 408 -33.47 8.46 18.63
C LYS A 408 -31.97 8.31 18.83
N PHE A 409 -31.31 9.44 19.12
CA PHE A 409 -29.92 9.45 19.58
C PHE A 409 -29.75 10.41 20.76
N THR A 410 -28.80 10.09 21.63
CA THR A 410 -28.63 10.80 22.90
C THR A 410 -27.26 11.49 22.96
N MET A 411 -27.29 12.78 23.36
CA MET A 411 -26.10 13.57 23.62
C MET A 411 -25.84 13.63 25.14
N LYS A 412 -24.67 13.22 25.59
CA LYS A 412 -24.27 13.25 27.00
C LYS A 412 -23.55 14.55 27.34
N TYR A 413 -23.85 15.14 28.47
CA TYR A 413 -23.14 16.32 28.95
C TYR A 413 -21.74 15.96 29.46
N VAL A 414 -20.72 16.59 28.92
CA VAL A 414 -19.34 16.51 29.34
C VAL A 414 -18.94 17.83 29.99
N GLN A 415 -18.81 17.82 31.32
CA GLN A 415 -18.38 19.01 32.05
C GLN A 415 -16.91 19.31 31.72
N GLY A 416 -16.64 20.52 31.25
CA GLY A 416 -15.31 20.99 30.92
C GLY A 416 -14.32 20.96 32.10
N GLY A 417 -13.06 20.92 31.81
CA GLY A 417 -11.99 20.87 32.80
C GLY A 417 -10.63 20.86 32.18
N THR A 418 -9.60 20.84 33.03
CA THR A 418 -8.19 20.71 32.62
C THR A 418 -7.72 19.28 32.86
N TYR A 419 -7.02 18.72 31.87
CA TYR A 419 -6.46 17.36 31.93
C TYR A 419 -5.07 17.31 31.30
N THR A 420 -4.41 16.17 31.39
CA THR A 420 -3.17 15.92 30.66
C THR A 420 -3.52 15.16 29.39
N MET A 421 -3.30 15.79 28.23
CA MET A 421 -3.47 15.22 26.90
C MET A 421 -2.18 14.50 26.48
N GLY A 422 -2.34 13.36 25.81
CA GLY A 422 -1.23 12.50 25.42
C GLY A 422 -0.84 11.49 26.49
N ALA A 423 0.22 10.72 26.24
CA ALA A 423 0.77 9.70 27.10
C ALA A 423 1.83 10.28 28.05
N LEU A 424 1.96 9.71 29.26
CA LEU A 424 2.96 10.14 30.22
C LEU A 424 4.34 9.63 29.81
N LEU A 425 5.39 10.41 30.15
CA LEU A 425 6.78 9.99 29.94
C LEU A 425 7.04 8.70 30.73
N GLY A 426 7.55 7.67 30.06
CA GLY A 426 7.79 6.35 30.63
C GLY A 426 6.66 5.34 30.41
N ASP A 427 5.57 5.73 29.76
CA ASP A 427 4.58 4.77 29.25
C ASP A 427 5.18 3.97 28.09
N THR A 428 5.43 2.68 28.35
CA THR A 428 6.08 1.77 27.38
C THR A 428 5.17 1.38 26.22
N LEU A 429 3.88 1.73 26.28
CA LEU A 429 2.90 1.48 25.22
C LEU A 429 2.65 2.70 24.36
N ALA A 430 3.16 3.88 24.77
CA ALA A 430 2.94 5.12 24.06
C ALA A 430 3.71 5.18 22.74
N ASP A 431 3.04 5.60 21.69
CA ASP A 431 3.67 5.94 20.43
C ASP A 431 4.29 7.35 20.51
N LYS A 432 5.30 7.62 19.68
CA LYS A 432 6.05 8.91 19.72
C LYS A 432 5.15 10.13 19.54
N ASP A 433 4.09 9.99 18.79
CA ASP A 433 3.14 11.06 18.46
C ASP A 433 2.13 11.33 19.60
N GLU A 434 2.04 10.44 20.60
CA GLU A 434 1.31 10.68 21.84
C GLU A 434 2.09 11.58 22.81
N LEU A 435 3.34 11.91 22.48
CA LEU A 435 4.27 12.72 23.28
C LEU A 435 4.53 14.09 22.62
N PRO A 436 4.85 15.13 23.38
CA PRO A 436 4.87 15.19 24.85
C PRO A 436 3.47 15.33 25.45
N ALA A 437 3.25 14.72 26.60
CA ALA A 437 2.06 15.00 27.39
C ALA A 437 2.04 16.47 27.82
N HIS A 438 0.88 17.14 27.68
CA HIS A 438 0.72 18.56 27.97
C HIS A 438 -0.63 18.87 28.59
N LYS A 439 -0.75 20.03 29.22
CA LYS A 439 -2.00 20.44 29.86
C LYS A 439 -2.96 21.06 28.87
N VAL A 440 -4.18 20.51 28.83
CA VAL A 440 -5.25 21.02 27.97
C VAL A 440 -6.50 21.31 28.82
N THR A 441 -7.09 22.49 28.60
CA THR A 441 -8.38 22.87 29.19
C THR A 441 -9.43 22.84 28.09
N VAL A 442 -10.53 22.13 28.31
CA VAL A 442 -11.68 22.11 27.40
C VAL A 442 -12.93 22.71 28.08
N ASN A 443 -13.70 23.43 27.31
CA ASN A 443 -15.02 23.93 27.78
C ASN A 443 -16.00 22.77 27.89
N SER A 444 -17.15 23.00 28.55
CA SER A 444 -18.24 22.02 28.59
C SER A 444 -18.91 21.86 27.22
N PHE A 445 -19.23 20.63 26.86
CA PHE A 445 -19.86 20.26 25.59
C PHE A 445 -20.82 19.08 25.78
N TYR A 446 -21.61 18.79 24.76
CA TYR A 446 -22.35 17.54 24.63
C TYR A 446 -21.71 16.67 23.59
N MET A 447 -21.60 15.38 23.85
CA MET A 447 -21.07 14.36 22.93
C MET A 447 -22.12 13.27 22.74
N ALA A 448 -22.27 12.80 21.51
CA ALA A 448 -23.12 11.66 21.19
C ALA A 448 -22.71 10.42 22.00
N GLU A 449 -23.69 9.72 22.54
CA GLU A 449 -23.52 8.53 23.38
C GLU A 449 -22.77 7.42 22.66
N THR A 450 -22.91 7.33 21.33
CA THR A 450 -22.29 6.37 20.42
C THR A 450 -21.78 7.07 19.18
N GLU A 451 -21.13 6.31 18.31
CA GLU A 451 -20.91 6.66 16.90
C GLU A 451 -22.26 6.90 16.20
N VAL A 452 -22.25 7.61 15.07
CA VAL A 452 -23.45 7.79 14.23
C VAL A 452 -23.86 6.43 13.66
N THR A 453 -25.13 6.04 13.91
CA THR A 453 -25.65 4.76 13.40
C THR A 453 -26.03 4.83 11.93
N GLN A 454 -26.04 3.69 11.26
CA GLN A 454 -26.45 3.56 9.87
C GLN A 454 -27.89 3.98 9.65
N GLN A 455 -28.80 3.70 10.60
CA GLN A 455 -30.20 4.14 10.53
C GLN A 455 -30.31 5.68 10.45
N LEU A 456 -29.59 6.40 11.32
CA LEU A 456 -29.57 7.86 11.33
C LEU A 456 -28.93 8.42 10.06
N TRP A 457 -27.83 7.79 9.63
CA TRP A 457 -27.15 8.16 8.39
C TRP A 457 -28.04 8.00 7.16
N GLU A 458 -28.70 6.85 7.01
CA GLU A 458 -29.59 6.58 5.87
C GLU A 458 -30.76 7.57 5.80
N TYR A 459 -31.34 7.92 6.94
CA TYR A 459 -32.41 8.90 6.98
C TYR A 459 -31.96 10.28 6.47
N VAL A 460 -30.74 10.72 6.86
CA VAL A 460 -30.24 12.06 6.51
C VAL A 460 -29.66 12.09 5.10
N MET A 461 -28.93 11.03 4.68
CA MET A 461 -28.17 10.99 3.42
C MET A 461 -28.88 10.21 2.30
N GLY A 462 -29.91 9.44 2.60
CA GLY A 462 -30.69 8.66 1.64
C GLY A 462 -30.01 7.39 1.12
N LYS A 463 -28.76 7.13 1.49
CA LYS A 463 -27.98 5.95 1.05
C LYS A 463 -26.89 5.62 2.06
N ASN A 464 -26.59 4.33 2.19
CA ASN A 464 -25.58 3.80 3.09
C ASN A 464 -24.57 2.93 2.30
N LYS A 465 -23.28 3.23 2.43
CA LYS A 465 -22.17 2.53 1.77
C LYS A 465 -21.38 1.65 2.73
N SER A 466 -21.80 1.55 3.99
CA SER A 466 -21.12 0.72 4.99
C SER A 466 -20.95 -0.73 4.52
N ARG A 467 -19.84 -1.35 4.90
CA ARG A 467 -19.54 -2.74 4.51
C ARG A 467 -20.45 -3.73 5.21
N VAL A 468 -20.55 -3.64 6.52
CA VAL A 468 -21.48 -4.46 7.34
C VAL A 468 -22.78 -3.69 7.49
N LYS A 469 -23.92 -4.34 7.24
CA LYS A 469 -25.24 -3.69 7.28
C LYS A 469 -25.99 -4.00 8.56
N GLY A 470 -26.59 -2.98 9.14
CA GLY A 470 -27.44 -3.08 10.31
C GLY A 470 -27.87 -1.70 10.81
N GLN A 471 -29.13 -1.55 11.23
CA GLN A 471 -29.67 -0.25 11.65
C GLN A 471 -28.93 0.34 12.84
N ASP A 472 -28.58 -0.49 13.82
CA ASP A 472 -27.86 -0.11 15.04
C ASP A 472 -26.33 -0.23 14.91
N HIS A 473 -25.80 -0.55 13.72
CA HIS A 473 -24.38 -0.54 13.47
C HIS A 473 -23.86 0.87 13.22
N PRO A 474 -22.59 1.18 13.58
CA PRO A 474 -22.00 2.46 13.22
C PRO A 474 -21.91 2.58 11.69
N VAL A 475 -22.02 3.80 11.17
CA VAL A 475 -21.77 4.06 9.77
C VAL A 475 -20.26 4.07 9.52
N ASP A 476 -19.83 3.43 8.43
CA ASP A 476 -18.44 3.35 7.96
C ASP A 476 -18.35 3.58 6.44
N ASN A 477 -17.16 3.52 5.90
CA ASN A 477 -16.89 3.59 4.45
C ASN A 477 -17.33 4.92 3.80
N MET A 478 -17.04 6.04 4.50
CA MET A 478 -17.29 7.40 4.05
C MET A 478 -16.03 8.26 4.10
N MET A 479 -15.98 9.32 3.29
CA MET A 479 -14.96 10.36 3.36
C MET A 479 -15.28 11.36 4.48
N TYR A 480 -14.29 12.12 4.91
CA TYR A 480 -14.47 13.21 5.88
C TYR A 480 -15.54 14.22 5.42
N GLU A 481 -15.54 14.58 4.15
CA GLU A 481 -16.50 15.52 3.56
C GLU A 481 -17.93 14.97 3.57
N ASP A 482 -18.13 13.65 3.36
CA ASP A 482 -19.44 13.00 3.50
C ASP A 482 -20.00 13.18 4.93
N CYS A 483 -19.12 13.17 5.97
CA CYS A 483 -19.49 13.38 7.37
C CYS A 483 -19.86 14.85 7.63
N ILE A 484 -19.13 15.80 7.04
CA ILE A 484 -19.46 17.23 7.12
C ILE A 484 -20.82 17.51 6.48
N GLU A 485 -21.09 16.94 5.31
CA GLU A 485 -22.40 17.07 4.64
C GLU A 485 -23.53 16.49 5.50
N PHE A 486 -23.33 15.32 6.09
CA PHE A 486 -24.30 14.72 7.02
C PHE A 486 -24.62 15.67 8.19
N ILE A 487 -23.57 16.24 8.83
CA ILE A 487 -23.73 17.16 9.97
C ILE A 487 -24.50 18.41 9.54
N GLN A 488 -24.22 19.00 8.40
CA GLN A 488 -24.92 20.18 7.88
C GLN A 488 -26.40 19.88 7.64
N ARG A 489 -26.72 18.73 7.02
CA ARG A 489 -28.10 18.31 6.78
C ARG A 489 -28.85 18.04 8.09
N LEU A 490 -28.22 17.32 9.04
CA LEU A 490 -28.83 17.05 10.35
C LEU A 490 -29.06 18.33 11.15
N ASN A 491 -28.12 19.28 11.10
CA ASN A 491 -28.30 20.61 11.72
C ASN A 491 -29.46 21.37 11.13
N THR A 492 -29.68 21.26 9.83
CA THR A 492 -30.85 21.89 9.16
C THR A 492 -32.17 21.25 9.62
N ILE A 493 -32.22 19.91 9.71
CA ILE A 493 -33.40 19.14 10.12
C ILE A 493 -33.77 19.46 11.57
N LEU A 494 -32.79 19.52 12.47
CA LEU A 494 -33.00 19.65 13.91
C LEU A 494 -32.87 21.10 14.43
N HIS A 495 -32.48 22.05 13.57
CA HIS A 495 -32.15 23.45 13.96
C HIS A 495 -31.12 23.48 15.10
N THR A 496 -30.03 22.73 14.94
CA THR A 496 -28.94 22.54 15.92
C THR A 496 -27.59 23.00 15.37
N ASN A 497 -26.53 22.89 16.18
CA ASN A 497 -25.15 23.22 15.79
C ASN A 497 -24.21 22.06 16.15
N PHE A 498 -24.53 20.86 15.66
CA PHE A 498 -23.62 19.73 15.77
C PHE A 498 -22.38 19.96 14.92
N ARG A 499 -21.30 19.37 15.34
CA ARG A 499 -20.00 19.33 14.66
C ARG A 499 -19.26 18.05 15.02
N MET A 500 -18.12 17.83 14.41
CA MET A 500 -17.16 16.83 14.88
C MET A 500 -16.52 17.24 16.20
N PRO A 501 -16.05 16.30 17.04
CA PRO A 501 -15.23 16.61 18.20
C PRO A 501 -13.89 17.19 17.75
N THR A 502 -13.29 18.08 18.55
CA THR A 502 -11.86 18.30 18.47
C THR A 502 -11.13 17.08 19.06
N GLU A 503 -9.88 16.86 18.66
CA GLU A 503 -9.06 15.78 19.25
C GLU A 503 -9.00 15.87 20.77
N ALA A 504 -8.85 17.09 21.30
CA ALA A 504 -8.82 17.33 22.72
C ALA A 504 -10.16 17.04 23.43
N GLU A 505 -11.28 17.36 22.83
CA GLU A 505 -12.61 17.01 23.36
C GLU A 505 -12.81 15.50 23.35
N TRP A 506 -12.39 14.83 22.27
CA TRP A 506 -12.49 13.39 22.14
C TRP A 506 -11.69 12.66 23.23
N GLU A 507 -10.40 13.00 23.38
CA GLU A 507 -9.54 12.36 24.39
C GLU A 507 -10.00 12.68 25.83
N TYR A 508 -10.42 13.92 26.09
CA TYR A 508 -10.97 14.30 27.38
C TYR A 508 -12.21 13.48 27.74
N ALA A 509 -13.11 13.30 26.79
CA ALA A 509 -14.31 12.50 26.97
C ALA A 509 -14.01 11.00 27.10
N ALA A 510 -13.08 10.47 26.31
CA ALA A 510 -12.62 9.09 26.39
C ALA A 510 -11.96 8.77 27.72
N LYS A 511 -11.17 9.70 28.27
CA LYS A 511 -10.56 9.62 29.61
C LYS A 511 -11.58 9.79 30.76
N GLY A 512 -12.87 10.02 30.47
CA GLY A 512 -13.92 10.16 31.49
C GLY A 512 -14.07 11.58 32.03
N GLY A 513 -13.45 12.59 31.43
CA GLY A 513 -13.56 14.00 31.82
C GLY A 513 -13.11 14.24 33.28
N ARG A 514 -13.90 15.03 34.02
CA ARG A 514 -13.66 15.29 35.48
C ARG A 514 -13.78 14.05 36.36
N LYS A 515 -14.32 12.97 35.84
CA LYS A 515 -14.54 11.71 36.54
C LYS A 515 -13.57 10.63 36.15
N SER A 516 -12.53 10.99 35.42
CA SER A 516 -11.46 10.09 35.01
C SER A 516 -10.91 9.31 36.19
N LYS A 517 -10.73 8.02 36.01
CA LYS A 517 -10.06 7.13 36.99
C LYS A 517 -8.66 6.72 36.49
N GLY A 518 -8.21 7.29 35.38
CA GLY A 518 -6.88 7.02 34.83
C GLY A 518 -6.75 5.64 34.20
N TYR A 519 -7.82 5.12 33.66
CA TYR A 519 -7.81 3.85 32.97
C TYR A 519 -7.20 3.99 31.55
N LEU A 520 -6.65 2.92 30.98
CA LEU A 520 -5.97 2.92 29.67
C LEU A 520 -6.97 2.88 28.48
N TYR A 521 -8.13 2.24 28.68
CA TYR A 521 -9.25 2.26 27.72
C TYR A 521 -10.43 3.05 28.31
N SER A 522 -11.35 3.46 27.48
CA SER A 522 -12.50 4.26 27.93
C SER A 522 -13.50 3.39 28.66
N GLY A 523 -13.45 3.39 29.95
CA GLY A 523 -14.39 2.70 30.82
C GLY A 523 -13.85 1.44 31.54
N SER A 524 -12.68 0.84 31.31
CA SER A 524 -12.09 -0.31 32.02
C SER A 524 -10.60 -0.48 31.77
N ASN A 525 -9.87 -1.18 32.67
CA ASN A 525 -8.54 -1.72 32.41
C ASN A 525 -8.60 -3.06 31.63
N ASN A 526 -9.77 -3.63 31.49
CA ASN A 526 -9.99 -4.82 30.70
C ASN A 526 -10.66 -4.43 29.36
N PRO A 527 -9.96 -4.52 28.22
CA PRO A 527 -10.50 -4.14 26.91
C PRO A 527 -11.71 -4.96 26.52
N THR A 528 -11.80 -6.22 26.96
CA THR A 528 -12.93 -7.08 26.61
C THR A 528 -14.28 -6.55 27.13
N GLU A 529 -14.25 -5.67 28.16
CA GLU A 529 -15.45 -5.07 28.73
C GLU A 529 -15.96 -3.86 27.94
N VAL A 530 -15.06 -3.13 27.26
CA VAL A 530 -15.32 -1.78 26.74
C VAL A 530 -14.96 -1.60 25.26
N ALA A 531 -14.30 -2.57 24.63
CA ALA A 531 -13.82 -2.44 23.26
C ALA A 531 -14.25 -3.63 22.37
N TRP A 532 -14.45 -3.36 21.09
CA TRP A 532 -14.47 -4.35 20.02
C TRP A 532 -13.20 -4.16 19.18
N THR A 533 -12.27 -5.09 19.24
CA THR A 533 -10.96 -5.05 18.58
C THR A 533 -10.71 -6.34 17.81
N ALA A 534 -9.61 -6.43 17.08
CA ALA A 534 -9.28 -7.62 16.28
C ALA A 534 -9.33 -8.92 17.10
N GLU A 535 -8.91 -8.87 18.36
CA GLU A 535 -8.88 -10.05 19.25
C GLU A 535 -10.30 -10.55 19.60
N GLN A 536 -11.29 -9.65 19.75
CA GLN A 536 -12.67 -10.03 20.02
C GLN A 536 -13.45 -10.31 18.73
N CYS A 537 -13.07 -9.65 17.63
CA CYS A 537 -13.75 -9.78 16.33
C CYS A 537 -13.11 -10.80 15.38
N ALA A 538 -12.10 -11.57 15.82
CA ALA A 538 -11.37 -12.53 15.00
C ALA A 538 -12.24 -13.56 14.24
N LYS A 539 -13.47 -13.80 14.72
CA LYS A 539 -14.47 -14.68 14.08
C LYS A 539 -15.65 -13.93 13.46
N ILE A 540 -15.61 -12.60 13.51
CA ILE A 540 -16.69 -11.72 13.08
C ILE A 540 -16.12 -10.84 11.98
N ASP A 541 -16.64 -10.94 10.77
CA ASP A 541 -16.17 -10.14 9.65
C ASP A 541 -16.80 -8.75 9.67
N GLY A 542 -16.43 -7.92 10.66
CA GLY A 542 -16.84 -6.51 10.74
C GLY A 542 -17.09 -5.96 12.15
N HIS A 543 -17.53 -4.70 12.17
CA HIS A 543 -17.93 -3.99 13.41
C HIS A 543 -19.27 -4.52 13.95
N MET A 544 -19.53 -4.23 15.22
CA MET A 544 -20.71 -4.65 15.99
C MET A 544 -21.75 -3.54 16.10
N PRO A 545 -23.01 -3.88 16.40
CA PRO A 545 -23.99 -2.87 16.83
C PRO A 545 -23.46 -2.04 18.00
N VAL A 546 -23.81 -0.76 18.04
CA VAL A 546 -23.41 0.15 19.12
C VAL A 546 -23.99 -0.27 20.48
N LYS A 547 -23.35 0.10 21.57
CA LYS A 547 -23.78 -0.12 22.98
C LYS A 547 -23.76 -1.59 23.46
N LEU A 548 -23.07 -2.47 22.81
CA LEU A 548 -22.96 -3.86 23.28
C LEU A 548 -21.89 -4.03 24.36
N LYS A 549 -21.00 -3.07 24.54
CA LYS A 549 -19.98 -3.03 25.60
C LYS A 549 -20.40 -2.08 26.73
N LYS A 550 -19.63 -2.07 27.83
CA LYS A 550 -19.87 -1.15 28.94
C LYS A 550 -19.51 0.30 28.55
N PRO A 551 -20.30 1.29 28.97
CA PRO A 551 -19.94 2.69 28.75
C PRO A 551 -18.81 3.13 29.68
N ASN A 552 -18.22 4.25 29.33
CA ASN A 552 -17.33 4.94 30.26
C ASN A 552 -18.14 5.73 31.32
N GLU A 553 -17.48 6.45 32.12
CA GLU A 553 -17.98 7.20 33.27
C GLU A 553 -18.82 8.39 32.96
N LEU A 554 -18.86 8.81 31.73
CA LEU A 554 -19.74 9.82 31.20
C LEU A 554 -20.99 9.19 30.54
N GLY A 555 -21.06 7.87 30.49
CA GLY A 555 -22.11 7.15 29.79
C GLY A 555 -21.91 7.16 28.27
N LEU A 556 -20.65 7.27 27.79
CA LEU A 556 -20.26 7.17 26.39
C LEU A 556 -19.84 5.73 26.08
N TYR A 557 -20.37 5.17 25.01
CA TYR A 557 -20.08 3.82 24.54
C TYR A 557 -19.11 3.85 23.36
N ASP A 558 -18.44 2.72 23.13
CA ASP A 558 -17.66 2.43 21.95
C ASP A 558 -16.57 3.48 21.63
N MET A 559 -16.09 4.19 22.70
CA MET A 559 -14.94 5.10 22.60
C MET A 559 -13.60 4.35 22.42
N CYS A 560 -13.64 3.03 22.39
CA CYS A 560 -12.52 2.12 22.19
C CYS A 560 -12.97 0.98 21.29
N GLY A 561 -12.32 0.83 20.12
CA GLY A 561 -12.69 -0.19 19.13
C GLY A 561 -13.97 0.13 18.37
N ASN A 562 -14.63 -0.86 17.84
CA ASN A 562 -15.76 -0.83 16.94
C ASN A 562 -15.42 -0.13 15.61
N VAL A 563 -15.60 1.17 15.45
CA VAL A 563 -15.03 1.95 14.36
C VAL A 563 -14.18 3.09 14.91
N SER A 564 -13.08 3.40 14.27
CA SER A 564 -12.31 4.61 14.55
C SER A 564 -13.14 5.85 14.25
N GLU A 565 -12.78 7.00 14.81
CA GLU A 565 -13.61 8.19 14.73
C GLU A 565 -12.84 9.42 14.26
N TRP A 566 -13.39 10.11 13.24
CA TRP A 566 -12.89 11.39 12.79
C TRP A 566 -12.93 12.47 13.87
N CYS A 567 -11.84 13.24 13.99
CA CYS A 567 -11.79 14.51 14.69
C CYS A 567 -11.68 15.69 13.73
N SER A 568 -12.04 16.90 14.18
CA SER A 568 -11.99 18.11 13.35
C SER A 568 -10.58 18.60 13.05
N ASP A 569 -9.60 18.18 13.84
CA ASP A 569 -8.24 18.65 13.79
C ASP A 569 -7.47 18.05 12.61
N PHE A 570 -6.67 18.89 11.94
CA PHE A 570 -5.57 18.36 11.15
C PHE A 570 -4.51 17.76 12.06
N TYR A 571 -3.90 16.66 11.61
CA TYR A 571 -2.90 15.95 12.39
C TYR A 571 -1.56 16.72 12.40
N HIS A 572 -1.09 17.03 13.62
CA HIS A 572 0.19 17.66 13.86
C HIS A 572 0.84 17.12 15.16
N PRO A 573 2.16 17.20 15.29
CA PRO A 573 2.85 16.85 16.54
C PRO A 573 2.34 17.65 17.74
N TYR A 574 2.33 17.04 18.91
CA TYR A 574 2.03 17.73 20.15
C TYR A 574 3.14 18.71 20.56
N THR A 575 2.78 19.73 21.29
CA THR A 575 3.70 20.70 21.88
C THR A 575 3.64 20.62 23.41
N GLN A 576 4.70 21.02 24.10
CA GLN A 576 4.74 21.04 25.58
C GLN A 576 3.87 22.15 26.19
N GLN A 577 3.40 23.10 25.39
CA GLN A 577 2.65 24.26 25.86
C GLN A 577 1.24 23.89 26.29
N SER A 578 0.78 24.50 27.40
CA SER A 578 -0.61 24.39 27.83
C SER A 578 -1.55 25.08 26.84
N GLN A 579 -2.67 24.43 26.54
CA GLN A 579 -3.64 24.89 25.53
C GLN A 579 -5.05 24.98 26.12
N THR A 580 -5.88 25.85 25.55
CA THR A 580 -7.30 25.98 25.93
C THR A 580 -8.16 25.84 24.69
N ASN A 581 -9.08 24.86 24.71
CA ASN A 581 -9.94 24.46 23.59
C ASN A 581 -9.16 24.32 22.27
N PRO A 582 -8.05 23.58 22.23
CA PRO A 582 -7.30 23.45 21.00
C PRO A 582 -8.14 22.78 19.92
N CYS A 583 -7.97 23.26 18.70
CA CYS A 583 -8.41 22.65 17.46
C CYS A 583 -7.40 23.06 16.40
N ASN A 584 -6.67 22.11 15.89
CA ASN A 584 -5.67 22.45 14.88
C ASN A 584 -6.33 22.61 13.50
N THR A 585 -6.46 23.86 13.08
CA THR A 585 -7.02 24.25 11.78
C THR A 585 -5.96 24.59 10.75
N SER A 586 -4.66 24.48 11.08
CA SER A 586 -3.58 24.66 10.12
C SER A 586 -3.68 23.58 9.05
N PRO A 587 -3.79 23.96 7.75
CA PRO A 587 -3.98 22.98 6.69
C PRO A 587 -2.88 21.92 6.70
N GLY A 588 -3.28 20.66 6.75
CA GLY A 588 -2.44 19.46 6.66
C GLY A 588 -3.03 18.47 5.65
N TRP A 589 -2.33 17.38 5.44
CA TRP A 589 -2.79 16.32 4.52
C TRP A 589 -3.75 15.34 5.17
N PHE A 590 -3.69 15.23 6.49
CA PHE A 590 -4.40 14.23 7.27
C PHE A 590 -5.23 14.87 8.37
N HIS A 591 -6.38 14.27 8.67
CA HIS A 591 -7.13 14.56 9.87
C HIS A 591 -6.86 13.55 10.98
N VAL A 592 -6.97 13.99 12.22
CA VAL A 592 -6.85 13.12 13.39
C VAL A 592 -7.98 12.11 13.42
N VAL A 593 -7.65 10.89 13.77
CA VAL A 593 -8.57 9.78 14.03
C VAL A 593 -8.24 9.15 15.38
N ARG A 594 -9.26 8.75 16.10
CA ARG A 594 -9.16 8.24 17.47
C ARG A 594 -9.97 6.96 17.67
N GLY A 595 -9.68 6.22 18.77
CA GLY A 595 -10.50 5.12 19.27
C GLY A 595 -10.04 3.72 18.86
N GLY A 596 -9.35 3.57 17.72
CA GLY A 596 -9.10 2.27 17.11
C GLY A 596 -10.38 1.63 16.58
N ALA A 597 -10.31 0.46 15.97
CA ALA A 597 -11.44 -0.21 15.32
C ALA A 597 -11.47 -1.73 15.53
N TYR A 598 -12.55 -2.35 15.10
CA TYR A 598 -12.81 -3.81 15.23
C TYR A 598 -11.71 -4.70 14.60
N ASN A 599 -10.99 -4.19 13.61
CA ASN A 599 -9.91 -4.89 12.92
C ASN A 599 -8.50 -4.44 13.37
N ASN A 600 -8.43 -3.54 14.35
CA ASN A 600 -7.16 -3.12 14.93
C ASN A 600 -6.82 -3.94 16.17
N PRO A 601 -5.52 -4.27 16.39
CA PRO A 601 -5.04 -4.79 17.66
C PRO A 601 -5.42 -3.89 18.84
N VAL A 602 -5.68 -4.50 20.00
CA VAL A 602 -6.23 -3.82 21.18
C VAL A 602 -5.43 -2.61 21.66
N ARG A 603 -4.10 -2.58 21.45
CA ARG A 603 -3.24 -1.47 21.82
C ARG A 603 -3.64 -0.12 21.19
N TYR A 604 -4.29 -0.16 20.03
CA TYR A 604 -4.74 1.02 19.30
C TYR A 604 -6.05 1.61 19.81
N SER A 605 -6.72 0.91 20.70
CA SER A 605 -7.93 1.37 21.37
C SER A 605 -7.65 2.10 22.69
N ARG A 606 -6.36 2.40 23.02
CA ARG A 606 -6.00 3.20 24.19
C ARG A 606 -6.54 4.63 24.06
N VAL A 607 -6.95 5.22 25.17
CA VAL A 607 -7.53 6.58 25.16
C VAL A 607 -6.54 7.66 24.74
N THR A 608 -5.24 7.40 24.80
CA THR A 608 -4.17 8.32 24.38
C THR A 608 -3.72 8.09 22.95
N ASN A 609 -4.00 6.89 22.41
CA ASN A 609 -3.57 6.55 21.04
C ASN A 609 -4.26 7.45 20.01
N ARG A 610 -3.49 7.87 19.03
CA ARG A 610 -3.92 8.78 17.99
C ARG A 610 -3.46 8.28 16.62
N TYR A 611 -4.26 8.58 15.61
CA TYR A 611 -4.01 8.23 14.22
C TYR A 611 -4.26 9.40 13.30
N MET A 612 -3.85 9.23 12.06
CA MET A 612 -4.10 10.15 10.98
C MET A 612 -4.62 9.41 9.74
N TYR A 613 -5.69 9.93 9.13
CA TYR A 613 -6.22 9.41 7.88
C TYR A 613 -6.34 10.50 6.82
N ASP A 614 -6.20 10.09 5.55
CA ASP A 614 -6.49 10.97 4.41
C ASP A 614 -8.01 11.22 4.34
N PRO A 615 -8.46 12.48 4.46
CA PRO A 615 -9.88 12.82 4.45
C PRO A 615 -10.62 12.49 3.15
N ARG A 616 -9.88 12.23 2.07
CA ARG A 616 -10.40 11.91 0.74
C ARG A 616 -10.64 10.43 0.51
N ARG A 617 -10.21 9.57 1.45
CA ARG A 617 -10.36 8.11 1.38
C ARG A 617 -11.57 7.64 2.16
N LYS A 618 -12.07 6.46 1.78
CA LYS A 618 -13.13 5.73 2.48
C LYS A 618 -12.54 4.51 3.15
N TRP A 619 -12.87 4.33 4.41
CA TRP A 619 -12.35 3.25 5.22
C TRP A 619 -13.49 2.47 5.86
N VAL A 620 -13.44 1.14 5.74
CA VAL A 620 -14.47 0.22 6.26
C VAL A 620 -14.41 0.04 7.79
N ASN A 621 -13.52 0.73 8.45
CA ASN A 621 -13.32 0.71 9.91
C ASN A 621 -13.32 2.12 10.52
N LEU A 622 -13.81 3.12 9.79
CA LEU A 622 -13.77 4.52 10.20
C LEU A 622 -15.16 5.16 10.09
N GLY A 623 -15.64 5.68 11.22
CA GLY A 623 -16.88 6.41 11.40
C GLY A 623 -16.65 7.77 12.06
N PHE A 624 -17.64 8.26 12.81
CA PHE A 624 -17.56 9.51 13.58
C PHE A 624 -18.67 9.61 14.61
N ARG A 625 -18.52 10.51 15.56
CA ARG A 625 -19.58 10.88 16.50
C ARG A 625 -19.84 12.39 16.52
N LEU A 626 -21.01 12.78 17.01
CA LEU A 626 -21.44 14.18 17.07
C LEU A 626 -21.03 14.85 18.38
N VAL A 627 -20.69 16.13 18.30
CA VAL A 627 -20.47 17.02 19.43
C VAL A 627 -21.23 18.31 19.23
N MET A 628 -21.65 18.95 20.33
CA MET A 628 -22.25 20.26 20.34
C MET A 628 -21.73 21.05 21.55
N SER A 629 -21.43 22.35 21.38
CA SER A 629 -21.05 23.22 22.51
C SER A 629 -22.18 23.27 23.53
N ALA A 630 -21.85 23.18 24.82
CA ALA A 630 -22.87 23.31 25.89
C ALA A 630 -23.61 24.65 25.85
N ASN A 631 -22.96 25.71 25.37
CA ASN A 631 -23.56 27.04 25.23
C ASN A 631 -24.54 27.16 24.05
N SER A 632 -24.47 26.23 23.10
CA SER A 632 -25.39 26.20 21.94
C SER A 632 -26.73 25.55 22.26
N TYR A 633 -26.88 24.91 23.43
CA TYR A 633 -28.14 24.31 23.85
C TYR A 633 -29.10 25.40 24.30
N LYS A 634 -30.13 25.66 23.51
CA LYS A 634 -31.31 26.44 23.92
C LYS A 634 -32.37 25.45 24.37
N LYS A 635 -32.75 25.52 25.67
CA LYS A 635 -33.90 24.77 26.18
C LYS A 635 -35.13 25.23 25.39
N LYS A 636 -35.70 24.32 24.56
CA LYS A 636 -37.01 24.55 23.92
C LYS A 636 -38.12 24.53 24.95
#